data_2f9007d30305c3f435447a9c17db5565
#
_entry.id   2f9007d30305c3f435447a9c17db5565
#
_cell.length_a   1.000
_cell.length_b   1.000
_cell.length_c   1.000
_cell.angle_alpha   90.00
_cell.angle_beta   90.00
_cell.angle_gamma   90.00
#
_symmetry.space_group_name_H-M   'P 1'
#
loop_
_entity.id
_entity.type
_entity.pdbx_description
1 polymer ?
#
loop_
_entity_poly.entity_id
_entity_poly.type
_entity_poly.pdbx_seq_one_letter_code
_entity_poly.pdbx_strand_id
1 'polypeptide(L)'
;MESGKRVKVIACETRPRLQGAKLTVFELRRDGVPVTLITDNMVGYVMDKGMVSKVVVGADRVLRTGHVVNKIGTLTVAAAAHFFGIPFYVVAPKSTFDLESRVEEVVIEERSGGEVRMIDGCKIVSDDVPVLNPAFDITPPELITAIVCEDGIIEPPYETNITARLGLRRFL
;
A
#
# COMPACT_ATOMS: atom_id res chain seq x y z
N MET A 1 -11.49 -4.62 -18.06
CA MET A 1 -12.53 -3.58 -17.81
C MET A 1 -13.92 -4.14 -18.09
N GLU A 2 -14.19 -5.27 -17.46
CA GLU A 2 -15.40 -6.10 -17.68
C GLU A 2 -16.71 -5.37 -17.33
N SER A 3 -16.66 -4.38 -16.42
CA SER A 3 -17.83 -3.62 -15.98
C SER A 3 -18.11 -2.34 -16.81
N GLY A 4 -17.44 -2.14 -17.93
CA GLY A 4 -17.60 -0.95 -18.79
C GLY A 4 -17.09 0.38 -18.22
N LYS A 5 -16.49 0.38 -17.04
CA LYS A 5 -15.94 1.59 -16.41
C LYS A 5 -14.58 1.94 -17.03
N ARG A 6 -14.40 3.22 -17.36
CA ARG A 6 -13.09 3.74 -17.79
C ARG A 6 -12.25 4.11 -16.57
N VAL A 7 -11.13 3.43 -16.37
CA VAL A 7 -10.17 3.67 -15.31
C VAL A 7 -8.86 4.12 -15.93
N LYS A 8 -8.21 5.10 -15.31
CA LYS A 8 -6.82 5.47 -15.55
C LYS A 8 -6.06 5.31 -14.25
N VAL A 9 -4.84 4.81 -14.29
CA VAL A 9 -4.01 4.58 -13.11
C VAL A 9 -2.80 5.50 -13.12
N ILE A 10 -2.47 6.08 -11.97
CA ILE A 10 -1.17 6.69 -11.70
C ILE A 10 -0.47 5.74 -10.76
N ALA A 11 0.64 5.15 -11.19
CA ALA A 11 1.42 4.19 -10.43
C ALA A 11 2.69 4.83 -9.89
N CYS A 12 2.95 4.69 -8.60
CA CYS A 12 4.23 5.03 -7.98
C CYS A 12 5.31 4.04 -8.41
N GLU A 13 6.57 4.47 -8.56
CA GLU A 13 7.68 3.59 -8.93
C GLU A 13 8.03 2.55 -7.88
N THR A 14 7.76 2.84 -6.60
CA THR A 14 8.02 2.00 -5.43
C THR A 14 9.51 1.76 -5.20
N ARG A 15 10.25 2.81 -4.76
CA ARG A 15 11.64 2.66 -4.30
C ARG A 15 11.70 1.76 -3.05
N PRO A 16 12.82 1.05 -2.79
CA PRO A 16 14.04 0.99 -3.62
C PRO A 16 13.97 -0.04 -4.76
N ARG A 17 13.06 -1.05 -4.71
CA ARG A 17 13.06 -2.20 -5.65
C ARG A 17 12.32 -1.96 -6.95
N LEU A 18 11.60 -0.84 -7.08
CA LEU A 18 10.89 -0.40 -8.28
C LEU A 18 9.78 -1.36 -8.75
N GLN A 19 9.08 -2.04 -7.80
CA GLN A 19 8.01 -2.97 -8.16
C GLN A 19 6.86 -2.29 -8.90
N GLY A 20 6.52 -1.04 -8.54
CA GLY A 20 5.52 -0.27 -9.25
C GLY A 20 5.90 -0.03 -10.71
N ALA A 21 7.15 0.36 -10.96
CA ALA A 21 7.65 0.58 -12.31
C ALA A 21 7.80 -0.72 -13.10
N LYS A 22 8.36 -1.77 -12.48
CA LYS A 22 8.74 -3.01 -13.19
C LYS A 22 7.60 -4.03 -13.30
N LEU A 23 6.67 -4.07 -12.32
CA LEU A 23 5.59 -5.06 -12.27
C LEU A 23 4.22 -4.42 -12.50
N THR A 24 3.80 -3.49 -11.63
CA THR A 24 2.44 -2.91 -11.69
C THR A 24 2.16 -2.25 -13.04
N VAL A 25 3.10 -1.45 -13.56
CA VAL A 25 2.96 -0.83 -14.88
C VAL A 25 2.89 -1.86 -15.99
N PHE A 26 3.72 -2.92 -15.92
CA PHE A 26 3.70 -4.00 -16.90
C PHE A 26 2.34 -4.72 -16.94
N GLU A 27 1.81 -5.10 -15.78
CA GLU A 27 0.53 -5.81 -15.69
C GLU A 27 -0.64 -4.93 -16.18
N LEU A 28 -0.72 -3.67 -15.73
CA LEU A 28 -1.76 -2.75 -16.17
C LEU A 28 -1.74 -2.51 -17.67
N ARG A 29 -0.54 -2.37 -18.27
CA ARG A 29 -0.43 -2.22 -19.73
C ARG A 29 -0.82 -3.48 -20.48
N ARG A 30 -0.42 -4.65 -19.99
CA ARG A 30 -0.83 -5.94 -20.57
C ARG A 30 -2.34 -6.09 -20.60
N ASP A 31 -3.01 -5.62 -19.53
CA ASP A 31 -4.47 -5.69 -19.40
C ASP A 31 -5.20 -4.50 -20.06
N GLY A 32 -4.49 -3.66 -20.82
CA GLY A 32 -5.05 -2.54 -21.57
C GLY A 32 -5.52 -1.37 -20.70
N VAL A 33 -5.06 -1.28 -19.46
CA VAL A 33 -5.39 -0.18 -18.53
C VAL A 33 -4.42 0.99 -18.78
N PRO A 34 -4.91 2.20 -19.10
CA PRO A 34 -4.08 3.39 -19.21
C PRO A 34 -3.36 3.67 -17.91
N VAL A 35 -2.02 3.73 -17.92
CA VAL A 35 -1.19 3.95 -16.74
C VAL A 35 -0.17 5.06 -16.99
N THR A 36 0.01 5.91 -15.99
CA THR A 36 1.08 6.91 -15.92
C THR A 36 1.99 6.55 -14.75
N LEU A 37 3.28 6.43 -14.98
CA LEU A 37 4.28 6.20 -13.93
C LEU A 37 4.71 7.54 -13.34
N ILE A 38 4.82 7.59 -12.02
CA ILE A 38 5.42 8.71 -11.27
C ILE A 38 6.48 8.18 -10.30
N THR A 39 7.41 9.04 -9.87
CA THR A 39 8.27 8.76 -8.72
C THR A 39 7.48 8.90 -7.41
N ASP A 40 7.90 8.21 -6.36
CA ASP A 40 7.14 8.16 -5.09
C ASP A 40 6.94 9.55 -4.46
N ASN A 41 7.87 10.46 -4.67
CA ASN A 41 7.80 11.84 -4.15
C ASN A 41 6.81 12.75 -4.90
N MET A 42 6.22 12.31 -6.02
CA MET A 42 5.25 13.11 -6.78
C MET A 42 3.80 12.94 -6.29
N VAL A 43 3.56 12.10 -5.29
CA VAL A 43 2.20 11.79 -4.79
C VAL A 43 1.44 13.05 -4.40
N GLY A 44 2.03 13.92 -3.59
CA GLY A 44 1.40 15.17 -3.18
C GLY A 44 1.05 16.08 -4.38
N TYR A 45 1.93 16.16 -5.37
CA TYR A 45 1.69 16.98 -6.56
C TYR A 45 0.46 16.52 -7.37
N VAL A 46 0.36 15.22 -7.65
CA VAL A 46 -0.77 14.71 -8.45
C VAL A 46 -2.10 14.79 -7.70
N MET A 47 -2.07 14.70 -6.38
CA MET A 47 -3.25 14.88 -5.52
C MET A 47 -3.68 16.36 -5.48
N ASP A 48 -2.74 17.29 -5.27
CA ASP A 48 -2.99 18.74 -5.32
C ASP A 48 -3.61 19.20 -6.65
N LYS A 49 -3.16 18.59 -7.76
CA LYS A 49 -3.72 18.89 -9.09
C LYS A 49 -5.06 18.21 -9.39
N GLY A 50 -5.66 17.51 -8.42
CA GLY A 50 -6.95 16.83 -8.62
C GLY A 50 -6.90 15.70 -9.66
N MET A 51 -5.72 15.14 -9.92
CA MET A 51 -5.53 14.06 -10.90
C MET A 51 -5.93 12.70 -10.34
N VAL A 52 -6.09 12.58 -9.01
CA VAL A 52 -6.38 11.36 -8.28
C VAL A 52 -7.74 11.46 -7.60
N SER A 53 -8.64 10.53 -7.86
CA SER A 53 -9.95 10.44 -7.20
C SER A 53 -10.03 9.39 -6.12
N LYS A 54 -9.13 8.42 -6.11
CA LYS A 54 -9.06 7.31 -5.14
C LYS A 54 -7.63 6.78 -5.08
N VAL A 55 -7.25 6.31 -3.90
CA VAL A 55 -6.02 5.54 -3.73
C VAL A 55 -6.39 4.08 -3.47
N VAL A 56 -5.65 3.16 -4.08
CA VAL A 56 -5.79 1.71 -3.86
C VAL A 56 -4.41 1.12 -3.64
N VAL A 57 -4.24 0.40 -2.55
CA VAL A 57 -3.01 -0.32 -2.21
C VAL A 57 -3.31 -1.77 -1.81
N GLY A 58 -2.31 -2.64 -1.86
CA GLY A 58 -2.38 -3.95 -1.25
C GLY A 58 -2.08 -3.91 0.26
N ALA A 59 -1.92 -5.09 0.85
CA ALA A 59 -1.39 -5.24 2.20
C ALA A 59 -0.54 -6.51 2.31
N ASP A 60 0.57 -6.41 3.04
CA ASP A 60 1.36 -7.58 3.47
C ASP A 60 0.76 -8.19 4.76
N ARG A 61 0.10 -7.36 5.59
CA ARG A 61 -0.63 -7.79 6.77
C ARG A 61 -1.70 -6.75 7.14
N VAL A 62 -2.86 -7.24 7.57
CA VAL A 62 -3.96 -6.42 8.14
C VAL A 62 -4.20 -6.90 9.56
N LEU A 63 -4.00 -6.03 10.55
CA LEU A 63 -4.23 -6.37 11.94
C LEU A 63 -5.72 -6.25 12.31
N ARG A 64 -6.14 -6.95 13.36
CA ARG A 64 -7.51 -6.89 13.90
C ARG A 64 -7.98 -5.46 14.17
N THR A 65 -7.08 -4.60 14.62
CA THR A 65 -7.34 -3.18 14.89
C THR A 65 -7.52 -2.32 13.63
N GLY A 66 -7.32 -2.89 12.43
CA GLY A 66 -7.38 -2.18 11.16
C GLY A 66 -6.06 -1.51 10.75
N HIS A 67 -4.98 -1.63 11.54
CA HIS A 67 -3.65 -1.22 11.09
C HIS A 67 -3.21 -2.09 9.92
N VAL A 68 -2.60 -1.47 8.92
CA VAL A 68 -2.14 -2.15 7.71
C VAL A 68 -0.63 -2.03 7.59
N VAL A 69 0.04 -3.17 7.53
CA VAL A 69 1.47 -3.27 7.19
C VAL A 69 1.56 -3.47 5.69
N ASN A 70 2.26 -2.59 5.00
CA ASN A 70 2.45 -2.71 3.57
C ASN A 70 3.80 -2.10 3.14
N LYS A 71 4.13 -2.25 1.87
CA LYS A 71 5.36 -1.73 1.29
C LYS A 71 5.65 -0.30 1.75
N ILE A 72 6.93 -0.06 2.14
CA ILE A 72 7.39 1.29 2.55
C ILE A 72 6.91 2.37 1.58
N GLY A 73 6.41 3.48 2.13
CA GLY A 73 5.79 4.58 1.40
C GLY A 73 4.25 4.57 1.44
N THR A 74 3.62 3.46 1.84
CA THR A 74 2.17 3.36 1.95
C THR A 74 1.61 4.36 2.95
N LEU A 75 2.23 4.51 4.12
CA LEU A 75 1.86 5.51 5.12
C LEU A 75 1.94 6.94 4.57
N THR A 76 2.99 7.24 3.80
CA THR A 76 3.15 8.57 3.17
C THR A 76 2.00 8.85 2.19
N VAL A 77 1.63 7.88 1.36
CA VAL A 77 0.52 8.00 0.41
C VAL A 77 -0.82 8.15 1.15
N ALA A 78 -1.04 7.38 2.22
CA ALA A 78 -2.26 7.46 3.05
C ALA A 78 -2.39 8.83 3.73
N ALA A 79 -1.31 9.35 4.31
CA ALA A 79 -1.28 10.68 4.93
C ALA A 79 -1.56 11.79 3.90
N ALA A 80 -0.97 11.71 2.71
CA ALA A 80 -1.25 12.65 1.64
C ALA A 80 -2.71 12.55 1.18
N ALA A 81 -3.23 11.34 0.99
CA ALA A 81 -4.64 11.14 0.62
C ALA A 81 -5.60 11.74 1.66
N HIS A 82 -5.32 11.54 2.94
CA HIS A 82 -6.10 12.13 4.04
C HIS A 82 -6.05 13.66 4.00
N PHE A 83 -4.86 14.25 3.83
CA PHE A 83 -4.70 15.71 3.74
C PHE A 83 -5.50 16.32 2.59
N PHE A 84 -5.56 15.65 1.44
CA PHE A 84 -6.30 16.12 0.26
C PHE A 84 -7.76 15.61 0.21
N GLY A 85 -8.25 14.91 1.23
CA GLY A 85 -9.63 14.40 1.28
C GLY A 85 -9.91 13.31 0.23
N ILE A 86 -8.90 12.56 -0.18
CA ILE A 86 -9.00 11.49 -1.18
C ILE A 86 -9.21 10.15 -0.48
N PRO A 87 -10.25 9.37 -0.85
CA PRO A 87 -10.48 8.06 -0.25
C PRO A 87 -9.30 7.10 -0.49
N PHE A 88 -8.89 6.42 0.60
CA PHE A 88 -7.79 5.46 0.61
C PHE A 88 -8.31 4.06 0.91
N TYR A 89 -8.15 3.15 -0.03
CA TYR A 89 -8.64 1.78 0.05
C TYR A 89 -7.48 0.78 0.12
N VAL A 90 -7.64 -0.22 0.96
CA VAL A 90 -6.74 -1.38 1.04
C VAL A 90 -7.45 -2.59 0.46
N VAL A 91 -6.80 -3.31 -0.45
CA VAL A 91 -7.33 -4.55 -1.04
C VAL A 91 -6.42 -5.70 -0.65
N ALA A 92 -6.94 -6.66 0.09
CA ALA A 92 -6.14 -7.76 0.64
C ALA A 92 -6.96 -9.04 0.75
N PRO A 93 -6.38 -10.21 0.40
CA PRO A 93 -7.05 -11.49 0.62
C PRO A 93 -7.17 -11.79 2.12
N LYS A 94 -8.14 -12.62 2.49
CA LYS A 94 -8.38 -12.99 3.89
C LYS A 94 -7.17 -13.63 4.58
N SER A 95 -6.32 -14.31 3.82
CA SER A 95 -5.08 -14.89 4.33
C SER A 95 -4.07 -13.86 4.86
N THR A 96 -4.24 -12.58 4.49
CA THR A 96 -3.40 -11.47 4.93
C THR A 96 -3.79 -10.96 6.33
N PHE A 97 -4.99 -11.31 6.82
CA PHE A 97 -5.45 -10.82 8.12
C PHE A 97 -4.83 -11.58 9.28
N ASP A 98 -4.20 -10.84 10.17
CA ASP A 98 -3.63 -11.29 11.44
C ASP A 98 -4.52 -10.78 12.59
N LEU A 99 -5.30 -11.69 13.18
CA LEU A 99 -6.25 -11.37 14.22
C LEU A 99 -5.66 -11.46 15.64
N GLU A 100 -4.40 -11.87 15.76
CA GLU A 100 -3.76 -12.17 17.04
C GLU A 100 -2.71 -11.14 17.45
N SER A 101 -1.88 -10.71 16.51
CA SER A 101 -0.78 -9.78 16.80
C SER A 101 -1.28 -8.38 17.15
N ARG A 102 -0.59 -7.75 18.08
CA ARG A 102 -0.77 -6.33 18.39
C ARG A 102 0.15 -5.47 17.52
N VAL A 103 -0.19 -4.21 17.34
CA VAL A 103 0.61 -3.31 16.49
C VAL A 103 2.04 -3.12 17.04
N GLU A 104 2.18 -3.12 18.36
CA GLU A 104 3.48 -2.97 19.04
C GLU A 104 4.38 -4.20 18.88
N GLU A 105 3.82 -5.34 18.51
CA GLU A 105 4.55 -6.60 18.28
C GLU A 105 5.03 -6.74 16.83
N VAL A 106 4.60 -5.84 15.95
CA VAL A 106 4.99 -5.89 14.53
C VAL A 106 6.43 -5.45 14.37
N VAL A 107 7.28 -6.39 14.01
CA VAL A 107 8.68 -6.12 13.67
C VAL A 107 8.78 -5.83 12.17
N ILE A 108 9.27 -4.64 11.82
CA ILE A 108 9.51 -4.26 10.43
C ILE A 108 10.86 -4.79 9.98
N GLU A 109 10.87 -5.52 8.88
CA GLU A 109 12.10 -6.04 8.25
C GLU A 109 12.98 -4.88 7.79
N GLU A 110 14.22 -4.84 8.26
CA GLU A 110 15.26 -3.96 7.74
C GLU A 110 16.08 -4.72 6.69
N ARG A 111 16.13 -4.21 5.47
CA ARG A 111 16.81 -4.84 4.33
C ARG A 111 18.18 -4.25 4.08
N SER A 112 18.93 -4.92 3.18
CA SER A 112 20.25 -4.44 2.79
C SER A 112 20.22 -3.00 2.29
N GLY A 113 21.12 -2.16 2.83
CA GLY A 113 21.33 -0.80 2.36
C GLY A 113 21.78 -0.70 0.90
N GLY A 114 22.26 -1.81 0.33
CA GLY A 114 22.61 -1.91 -1.08
C GLY A 114 21.41 -1.60 -2.00
N GLU A 115 20.20 -2.00 -1.63
CA GLU A 115 19.00 -1.69 -2.42
C GLU A 115 18.75 -0.18 -2.53
N VAL A 116 19.04 0.58 -1.46
CA VAL A 116 18.88 2.03 -1.44
C VAL A 116 20.01 2.71 -2.20
N ARG A 117 21.26 2.21 -2.08
CA ARG A 117 22.44 2.78 -2.74
C ARG A 117 22.49 2.58 -4.24
N MET A 118 21.69 1.65 -4.76
CA MET A 118 21.71 1.29 -6.18
C MET A 118 20.38 1.60 -6.83
N ILE A 119 20.43 2.08 -8.07
CA ILE A 119 19.25 2.17 -8.94
C ILE A 119 19.68 1.55 -10.28
N ASP A 120 19.02 0.45 -10.65
CA ASP A 120 19.20 -0.24 -11.93
C ASP A 120 20.65 -0.54 -12.27
N GLY A 121 21.43 -0.98 -11.27
CA GLY A 121 22.85 -1.29 -11.38
C GLY A 121 23.80 -0.08 -11.21
N CYS A 122 23.25 1.13 -11.16
CA CYS A 122 24.05 2.33 -10.95
C CYS A 122 24.10 2.70 -9.47
N LYS A 123 25.31 2.89 -8.94
CA LYS A 123 25.53 3.36 -7.57
C LYS A 123 25.29 4.87 -7.48
N ILE A 124 24.38 5.29 -6.58
CA ILE A 124 23.98 6.70 -6.42
C ILE A 124 24.55 7.38 -5.18
N VAL A 125 25.11 6.60 -4.26
CA VAL A 125 25.73 7.12 -3.03
C VAL A 125 26.85 6.19 -2.58
N SER A 126 27.86 6.74 -1.93
CA SER A 126 29.04 6.03 -1.41
C SER A 126 28.68 5.02 -0.31
N ASP A 127 29.52 3.98 -0.11
CA ASP A 127 29.28 2.92 0.87
C ASP A 127 29.43 3.38 2.32
N ASP A 128 30.18 4.46 2.56
CA ASP A 128 30.40 5.05 3.88
C ASP A 128 29.20 5.86 4.38
N VAL A 129 28.22 6.18 3.53
CA VAL A 129 27.00 6.86 3.93
C VAL A 129 26.03 5.86 4.59
N PRO A 130 25.63 6.06 5.85
CA PRO A 130 24.58 5.24 6.47
C PRO A 130 23.26 5.35 5.70
N VAL A 131 22.54 4.23 5.55
CA VAL A 131 21.22 4.20 4.92
C VAL A 131 20.26 3.37 5.76
N LEU A 132 18.98 3.76 5.75
CA LEU A 132 17.87 2.98 6.29
C LEU A 132 17.12 2.35 5.11
N ASN A 133 16.68 1.11 5.27
CA ASN A 133 15.91 0.39 4.26
C ASN A 133 14.82 -0.47 4.91
N PRO A 134 13.87 0.12 5.67
CA PRO A 134 12.73 -0.62 6.14
C PRO A 134 11.90 -1.10 4.95
N ALA A 135 11.51 -2.37 4.95
CA ALA A 135 10.77 -2.96 3.83
C ALA A 135 9.30 -2.51 3.80
N PHE A 136 8.75 -2.19 4.96
CA PHE A 136 7.34 -1.89 5.17
C PHE A 136 7.17 -0.67 6.08
N ASP A 137 5.95 -0.10 6.06
CA ASP A 137 5.47 0.83 7.08
C ASP A 137 4.08 0.38 7.59
N ILE A 138 3.62 1.04 8.65
CA ILE A 138 2.32 0.74 9.28
C ILE A 138 1.40 1.93 9.07
N THR A 139 0.32 1.70 8.32
CA THR A 139 -0.73 2.70 8.12
C THR A 139 -1.79 2.53 9.21
N PRO A 140 -2.08 3.56 10.01
CA PRO A 140 -3.09 3.49 11.05
C PRO A 140 -4.52 3.52 10.46
N PRO A 141 -5.51 2.93 11.17
CA PRO A 141 -6.86 2.73 10.64
C PRO A 141 -7.60 4.03 10.30
N GLU A 142 -7.32 5.13 10.97
CA GLU A 142 -7.93 6.44 10.73
C GLU A 142 -7.59 7.05 9.35
N LEU A 143 -6.54 6.59 8.70
CA LEU A 143 -6.18 7.01 7.33
C LEU A 143 -6.81 6.12 6.25
N ILE A 144 -7.52 5.06 6.64
CA ILE A 144 -8.07 4.07 5.72
C ILE A 144 -9.58 4.25 5.62
N THR A 145 -10.08 4.44 4.40
CA THR A 145 -11.51 4.59 4.15
C THR A 145 -12.25 3.25 4.25
N ALA A 146 -11.70 2.21 3.65
CA ALA A 146 -12.22 0.85 3.77
C ALA A 146 -11.15 -0.19 3.37
N ILE A 147 -11.32 -1.41 3.89
CA ILE A 147 -10.54 -2.60 3.53
C ILE A 147 -11.44 -3.53 2.71
N VAL A 148 -10.98 -3.99 1.57
CA VAL A 148 -11.72 -4.86 0.66
C VAL A 148 -11.07 -6.24 0.64
N CYS A 149 -11.87 -7.28 0.84
CA CYS A 149 -11.44 -8.67 0.74
C CYS A 149 -12.50 -9.50 -0.02
N GLU A 150 -12.30 -10.80 -0.12
CA GLU A 150 -13.24 -11.70 -0.83
C GLU A 150 -14.65 -11.71 -0.24
N ASP A 151 -14.78 -11.42 1.07
CA ASP A 151 -16.06 -11.36 1.75
C ASP A 151 -16.72 -9.97 1.64
N GLY A 152 -16.12 -9.05 0.87
CA GLY A 152 -16.66 -7.72 0.59
C GLY A 152 -15.89 -6.59 1.28
N ILE A 153 -16.58 -5.47 1.51
CA ILE A 153 -16.00 -4.24 2.05
C ILE A 153 -16.12 -4.24 3.56
N ILE A 154 -15.04 -3.90 4.24
CA ILE A 154 -14.96 -3.70 5.70
C ILE A 154 -14.70 -2.22 5.94
N GLU A 155 -15.65 -1.56 6.61
CA GLU A 155 -15.58 -0.15 7.00
C GLU A 155 -15.28 0.00 8.50
N PRO A 156 -14.85 1.19 8.96
CA PRO A 156 -14.73 1.46 10.39
C PRO A 156 -16.08 1.27 11.14
N PRO A 157 -16.07 0.88 12.42
CA PRO A 157 -14.90 0.60 13.26
C PRO A 157 -14.28 -0.77 12.95
N TYR A 158 -13.01 -0.78 12.54
CA TYR A 158 -12.35 -1.96 11.98
C TYR A 158 -12.28 -3.13 12.96
N GLU A 159 -11.89 -2.91 14.20
CA GLU A 159 -11.73 -4.00 15.18
C GLU A 159 -13.02 -4.82 15.33
N THR A 160 -14.16 -4.14 15.43
CA THR A 160 -15.48 -4.79 15.50
C THR A 160 -15.80 -5.52 14.19
N ASN A 161 -15.66 -4.84 13.05
CA ASN A 161 -16.14 -5.35 11.78
C ASN A 161 -15.22 -6.46 11.21
N ILE A 162 -13.91 -6.38 11.44
CA ILE A 162 -12.96 -7.45 11.10
C ILE A 162 -13.25 -8.69 11.95
N THR A 163 -13.40 -8.52 13.27
CA THR A 163 -13.69 -9.64 14.20
C THR A 163 -15.02 -10.31 13.84
N ALA A 164 -16.07 -9.54 13.59
CA ALA A 164 -17.38 -10.09 13.23
C ALA A 164 -17.34 -10.87 11.91
N ARG A 165 -16.57 -10.40 10.93
CA ARG A 165 -16.53 -11.00 9.60
C ARG A 165 -15.58 -12.21 9.50
N LEU A 166 -14.44 -12.15 10.18
CA LEU A 166 -13.35 -13.13 10.03
C LEU A 166 -13.12 -13.98 11.29
N GLY A 167 -13.51 -13.51 12.47
CA GLY A 167 -13.29 -14.18 13.75
C GLY A 167 -14.17 -15.43 13.99
N LEU A 168 -15.35 -15.52 13.38
CA LEU A 168 -16.31 -16.59 13.63
C LEU A 168 -15.97 -17.93 12.94
N ARG A 169 -15.00 -17.99 12.03
CA ARG A 169 -14.70 -19.21 11.26
C ARG A 169 -13.72 -20.18 11.93
N ARG A 170 -13.26 -19.94 13.15
CA ARG A 170 -12.35 -20.86 13.88
C ARG A 170 -13.06 -21.99 14.66
N PHE A 171 -14.39 -22.06 14.63
CA PHE A 171 -15.17 -23.03 15.41
C PHE A 171 -16.07 -23.95 14.57
N LEU A 172 -15.77 -24.14 13.28
CA LEU A 172 -16.45 -25.13 12.45
C LEU A 172 -15.46 -26.09 11.81
#